data_2ba427bc1de7f4c819a25bacac1bd557
#
_entry.id   2ba427bc1de7f4c819a25bacac1bd557
#
_cell.length_a   1.000
_cell.length_b   1.000
_cell.length_c   1.000
_cell.angle_alpha   90.00
_cell.angle_beta   90.00
_cell.angle_gamma   90.00
#
_symmetry.space_group_name_H-M   'P 1'
#
loop_
_entity.id
_entity.type
_entity.pdbx_description
1 polymer ?
#
loop_
_entity_poly.entity_id
_entity_poly.type
_entity_poly.pdbx_seq_one_letter_code
_entity_poly.pdbx_strand_id
1 'polypeptide(L)'
;MTGKWILFVEEAIRKLLFRKINGKELTEQAAGQEIFIRIAVRQNGSWTGFTDIKDTVSQDPIDPYLVYRLLYPGYELWNEMGIYQRDLTGYEEFPVLENKDFGKQCLNCHTFNHNSPDEMMIHVRGKDGGTLIRRNGTLEKVSASPQGAAHGSTYPAWHPSGKYIAYSMNEIQQFFHANGQKPIEVSDLAADLGVYDVVRHEMLTDSLIYGDGAMETFPAWSPDGRTLYFCRGNAYHQGAALDSLRYDLCSIDFDPETGRFGDRINCLYEASAKGKSVSFPRVSPDGRYLLFTQSDYGNFSIWHPESNLYLLELANGKIHELPSVNSKDVDSFHTWSSSGKWFVFSSKRLDGLWARPFFAHFDPTTGQASKPFLLPQKDPHFYETFTRTYNLPELVKAPVSDQKALLQTVFSTNVVTTLKKQ
;
A
#
# COMPACT_ATOMS: atom_id res chain seq x y z
N MET A 1 -32.60 16.63 -13.10
CA MET A 1 -32.95 15.76 -14.25
C MET A 1 -32.23 14.45 -14.05
N THR A 2 -32.96 13.35 -13.78
CA THR A 2 -32.35 12.01 -13.62
C THR A 2 -31.91 11.53 -15.01
N GLY A 3 -30.60 11.49 -15.26
CA GLY A 3 -30.05 10.96 -16.51
C GLY A 3 -30.28 9.45 -16.58
N LYS A 4 -31.17 9.00 -17.48
CA LYS A 4 -31.33 7.57 -17.80
C LYS A 4 -30.51 7.22 -19.02
N TRP A 5 -29.59 6.30 -18.87
CA TRP A 5 -28.80 5.75 -19.97
C TRP A 5 -29.36 4.38 -20.36
N ILE A 6 -29.55 4.16 -21.64
CA ILE A 6 -30.06 2.89 -22.18
C ILE A 6 -29.00 2.33 -23.12
N LEU A 7 -28.51 1.15 -22.81
CA LEU A 7 -27.60 0.39 -23.66
C LEU A 7 -28.38 -0.64 -24.48
N PHE A 8 -28.20 -0.63 -25.81
CA PHE A 8 -28.78 -1.58 -26.71
C PHE A 8 -27.70 -2.52 -27.29
N VAL A 9 -27.92 -3.82 -27.22
CA VAL A 9 -27.00 -4.84 -27.77
C VAL A 9 -27.75 -5.68 -28.78
N GLU A 10 -27.28 -5.80 -30.02
CA GLU A 10 -27.78 -6.71 -31.03
C GLU A 10 -27.01 -8.04 -31.05
N GLU A 11 -27.66 -9.11 -31.49
CA GLU A 11 -27.32 -10.54 -31.39
C GLU A 11 -25.93 -10.95 -31.94
N ALA A 12 -25.18 -10.05 -32.61
CA ALA A 12 -23.88 -10.35 -33.22
C ALA A 12 -22.68 -9.82 -32.42
N ILE A 13 -22.86 -9.19 -31.26
CA ILE A 13 -21.78 -8.49 -30.58
C ILE A 13 -21.45 -9.22 -29.28
N ARG A 14 -20.35 -9.98 -29.28
CA ARG A 14 -19.72 -10.55 -28.08
C ARG A 14 -19.04 -9.50 -27.19
N LYS A 15 -19.04 -8.22 -27.57
CA LYS A 15 -18.50 -7.09 -26.79
C LYS A 15 -19.55 -5.99 -26.71
N LEU A 16 -19.84 -5.56 -25.50
CA LEU A 16 -20.60 -4.35 -25.23
C LEU A 16 -19.75 -3.16 -25.71
N LEU A 17 -20.09 -2.60 -26.87
CA LEU A 17 -19.51 -1.36 -27.33
C LEU A 17 -20.27 -0.19 -26.69
N PHE A 18 -19.78 0.30 -25.57
CA PHE A 18 -20.20 1.62 -25.08
C PHE A 18 -19.84 2.63 -26.16
N ARG A 19 -20.81 3.41 -26.63
CA ARG A 19 -20.49 4.66 -27.31
C ARG A 19 -19.56 5.42 -26.37
N LYS A 20 -18.45 5.97 -26.86
CA LYS A 20 -17.47 6.70 -26.07
C LYS A 20 -18.18 7.87 -25.38
N ILE A 21 -18.79 7.60 -24.24
CA ILE A 21 -19.28 8.64 -23.33
C ILE A 21 -18.02 9.18 -22.70
N ASN A 22 -17.85 10.49 -22.70
CA ASN A 22 -16.78 11.11 -21.96
C ASN A 22 -17.05 10.86 -20.47
N GLY A 23 -16.39 9.84 -19.90
CA GLY A 23 -16.61 9.41 -18.51
C GLY A 23 -16.39 10.56 -17.53
N LYS A 24 -15.44 11.45 -17.83
CA LYS A 24 -15.18 12.67 -17.05
C LYS A 24 -16.42 13.59 -17.04
N GLU A 25 -16.99 13.86 -18.19
CA GLU A 25 -18.18 14.71 -18.29
C GLU A 25 -19.37 14.08 -17.55
N LEU A 26 -19.57 12.75 -17.66
CA LEU A 26 -20.62 12.05 -16.95
C LEU A 26 -20.43 12.15 -15.42
N THR A 27 -19.23 11.92 -14.91
CA THR A 27 -18.93 11.98 -13.47
C THR A 27 -19.07 13.41 -12.93
N GLU A 28 -18.64 14.41 -13.68
CA GLU A 28 -18.80 15.82 -13.29
C GLU A 28 -20.27 16.24 -13.22
N GLN A 29 -21.10 15.85 -14.20
CA GLN A 29 -22.51 16.20 -14.26
C GLN A 29 -23.39 15.41 -13.27
N ALA A 30 -23.00 14.18 -12.95
CA ALA A 30 -23.75 13.26 -12.08
C ALA A 30 -23.21 13.22 -10.64
N ALA A 31 -22.22 14.05 -10.27
CA ALA A 31 -21.64 14.04 -8.93
C ALA A 31 -22.71 14.15 -7.84
N GLY A 32 -22.74 13.21 -6.91
CA GLY A 32 -23.73 13.10 -5.83
C GLY A 32 -25.11 12.57 -6.27
N GLN A 33 -25.26 12.12 -7.51
CA GLN A 33 -26.53 11.61 -8.02
C GLN A 33 -26.49 10.09 -8.24
N GLU A 34 -27.65 9.45 -8.12
CA GLU A 34 -27.81 8.08 -8.56
C GLU A 34 -27.79 8.01 -10.10
N ILE A 35 -27.04 7.07 -10.63
CA ILE A 35 -27.06 6.68 -12.05
C ILE A 35 -27.73 5.30 -12.21
N PHE A 36 -28.41 5.12 -13.32
CA PHE A 36 -29.07 3.88 -13.65
C PHE A 36 -28.52 3.36 -14.97
N ILE A 37 -27.96 2.16 -14.96
CA ILE A 37 -27.49 1.47 -16.15
C ILE A 37 -28.53 0.42 -16.52
N ARG A 38 -29.17 0.61 -17.68
CA ARG A 38 -30.14 -0.35 -18.22
C ARG A 38 -29.52 -1.13 -19.37
N ILE A 39 -29.54 -2.45 -19.26
CA ILE A 39 -29.11 -3.37 -20.31
C ILE A 39 -30.32 -3.95 -20.97
N ALA A 40 -30.37 -3.88 -22.30
CA ALA A 40 -31.37 -4.60 -23.11
C ALA A 40 -30.66 -5.38 -24.21
N VAL A 41 -31.05 -6.64 -24.40
CA VAL A 41 -30.48 -7.53 -25.42
C VAL A 41 -31.54 -7.87 -26.43
N ARG A 42 -31.21 -7.77 -27.73
CA ARG A 42 -32.08 -8.19 -28.82
C ARG A 42 -31.69 -9.60 -29.27
N GLN A 43 -32.65 -10.52 -29.19
CA GLN A 43 -32.51 -11.90 -29.64
C GLN A 43 -33.72 -12.32 -30.44
N ASN A 44 -33.51 -12.90 -31.62
CA ASN A 44 -34.62 -13.35 -32.53
C ASN A 44 -35.63 -12.24 -32.81
N GLY A 45 -35.20 -11.00 -32.97
CA GLY A 45 -36.06 -9.86 -33.27
C GLY A 45 -36.79 -9.22 -32.07
N SER A 46 -36.70 -9.81 -30.87
CA SER A 46 -37.34 -9.33 -29.64
C SER A 46 -36.32 -8.74 -28.68
N TRP A 47 -36.69 -7.66 -27.99
CA TRP A 47 -35.86 -7.03 -26.94
C TRP A 47 -36.21 -7.61 -25.57
N THR A 48 -35.16 -8.01 -24.81
CA THR A 48 -35.27 -8.40 -23.40
C THR A 48 -34.49 -7.39 -22.58
N GLY A 49 -35.15 -6.69 -21.66
CA GLY A 49 -34.54 -5.80 -20.70
C GLY A 49 -34.16 -6.53 -19.39
N PHE A 50 -33.05 -6.15 -18.80
CA PHE A 50 -32.61 -6.64 -17.48
C PHE A 50 -32.96 -5.61 -16.42
N THR A 51 -32.87 -6.01 -15.14
CA THR A 51 -33.04 -5.12 -14.01
C THR A 51 -31.96 -4.01 -14.05
N ASP A 52 -32.39 -2.77 -13.81
CA ASP A 52 -31.49 -1.63 -13.78
C ASP A 52 -30.40 -1.83 -12.73
N ILE A 53 -29.14 -1.62 -13.11
CA ILE A 53 -28.02 -1.51 -12.18
C ILE A 53 -28.03 -0.08 -11.67
N LYS A 54 -28.08 0.09 -10.34
CA LYS A 54 -28.01 1.39 -9.70
C LYS A 54 -26.63 1.61 -9.11
N ASP A 55 -26.12 2.80 -9.26
CA ASP A 55 -24.88 3.23 -8.63
C ASP A 55 -24.95 4.73 -8.31
N THR A 56 -24.07 5.21 -7.44
CA THR A 56 -24.00 6.63 -7.07
C THR A 56 -22.62 7.18 -7.44
N VAL A 57 -22.60 8.28 -8.17
CA VAL A 57 -21.36 8.98 -8.47
C VAL A 57 -20.94 9.76 -7.23
N SER A 58 -19.79 9.42 -6.64
CA SER A 58 -19.26 10.12 -5.48
C SER A 58 -18.97 11.59 -5.78
N GLN A 59 -19.23 12.47 -4.81
CA GLN A 59 -18.77 13.87 -4.83
C GLN A 59 -17.33 14.02 -4.33
N ASP A 60 -16.83 13.01 -3.63
CA ASP A 60 -15.51 13.05 -3.02
C ASP A 60 -14.43 12.79 -4.08
N PRO A 61 -13.47 13.70 -4.24
CA PRO A 61 -12.39 13.53 -5.22
C PRO A 61 -11.47 12.39 -4.80
N ILE A 62 -10.97 11.66 -5.81
CA ILE A 62 -9.87 10.70 -5.68
C ILE A 62 -8.62 11.31 -6.33
N ASP A 63 -7.43 10.99 -5.81
CA ASP A 63 -6.18 11.40 -6.45
C ASP A 63 -6.09 10.80 -7.85
N PRO A 64 -5.68 11.58 -8.87
CA PRO A 64 -5.85 11.18 -10.27
C PRO A 64 -4.89 10.11 -10.76
N TYR A 65 -3.82 9.81 -10.02
CA TYR A 65 -2.83 8.81 -10.42
C TYR A 65 -2.75 7.67 -9.41
N LEU A 66 -2.49 6.47 -9.92
CA LEU A 66 -2.13 5.30 -9.13
C LEU A 66 -0.71 4.89 -9.46
N VAL A 67 0.14 4.76 -8.44
CA VAL A 67 1.49 4.20 -8.55
C VAL A 67 1.51 2.84 -7.87
N TYR A 68 2.18 1.86 -8.46
CA TYR A 68 2.27 0.50 -7.95
C TYR A 68 3.51 -0.22 -8.47
N ARG A 69 3.92 -1.24 -7.76
CA ARG A 69 4.95 -2.16 -8.21
C ARG A 69 4.32 -3.37 -8.89
N LEU A 70 4.80 -3.75 -10.07
CA LEU A 70 4.49 -5.01 -10.73
C LEU A 70 5.67 -5.96 -10.61
N LEU A 71 5.39 -7.21 -10.29
CA LEU A 71 6.35 -8.30 -10.21
C LEU A 71 5.67 -9.65 -10.48
N TYR A 72 6.47 -10.64 -10.85
CA TYR A 72 6.00 -12.02 -10.85
C TYR A 72 5.95 -12.57 -9.43
N PRO A 73 4.96 -13.36 -9.05
CA PRO A 73 4.95 -14.05 -7.75
C PRO A 73 5.83 -15.28 -7.76
N GLY A 74 6.21 -15.75 -6.59
CA GLY A 74 6.95 -16.99 -6.42
C GLY A 74 8.43 -16.86 -6.71
N TYR A 75 8.99 -17.88 -7.35
CA TYR A 75 10.45 -18.00 -7.60
C TYR A 75 10.98 -16.99 -8.61
N GLU A 76 10.12 -16.44 -9.47
CA GLU A 76 10.47 -15.49 -10.52
C GLU A 76 10.43 -14.02 -10.07
N LEU A 77 10.28 -13.77 -8.76
CA LEU A 77 10.12 -12.42 -8.19
C LEU A 77 11.11 -11.37 -8.71
N TRP A 78 12.36 -11.77 -8.90
CA TRP A 78 13.47 -10.89 -9.23
C TRP A 78 13.72 -10.73 -10.73
N ASN A 79 13.14 -11.59 -11.54
CA ASN A 79 13.45 -11.65 -12.97
C ASN A 79 13.03 -10.37 -13.68
N GLU A 80 11.79 -9.93 -13.41
CA GLU A 80 11.24 -8.73 -14.01
C GLU A 80 10.32 -8.01 -13.01
N MET A 81 10.70 -6.81 -12.63
CA MET A 81 9.89 -5.96 -11.76
C MET A 81 10.07 -4.49 -12.11
N GLY A 82 9.05 -3.70 -11.81
CA GLY A 82 9.07 -2.26 -12.03
C GLY A 82 8.06 -1.55 -11.15
N ILE A 83 8.28 -0.25 -10.97
CA ILE A 83 7.29 0.68 -10.47
C ILE A 83 6.66 1.35 -11.68
N TYR A 84 5.34 1.34 -11.72
CA TYR A 84 4.54 1.87 -12.80
C TYR A 84 3.55 2.88 -12.27
N GLN A 85 3.07 3.75 -13.15
CA GLN A 85 2.02 4.71 -12.85
C GLN A 85 0.94 4.67 -13.91
N ARG A 86 -0.26 5.05 -13.51
CA ARG A 86 -1.41 5.13 -14.39
C ARG A 86 -2.29 6.32 -14.03
N ASP A 87 -2.70 7.09 -15.03
CA ASP A 87 -3.78 8.05 -14.91
C ASP A 87 -5.12 7.30 -14.80
N LEU A 88 -5.88 7.54 -13.74
CA LEU A 88 -7.15 6.86 -13.48
C LEU A 88 -8.27 7.28 -14.43
N THR A 89 -8.07 8.33 -15.22
CA THR A 89 -9.00 8.72 -16.30
C THR A 89 -8.79 7.91 -17.58
N GLY A 90 -7.70 7.13 -17.65
CA GLY A 90 -7.31 6.32 -18.80
C GLY A 90 -6.98 4.88 -18.44
N TYR A 91 -6.43 4.14 -19.42
CA TYR A 91 -6.05 2.73 -19.27
C TYR A 91 -4.56 2.50 -19.51
N GLU A 92 -3.83 3.52 -19.90
CA GLU A 92 -2.41 3.40 -20.23
C GLU A 92 -1.55 3.41 -18.98
N GLU A 93 -0.60 2.49 -18.94
CA GLU A 93 0.38 2.29 -17.87
C GLU A 93 1.74 2.78 -18.34
N PHE A 94 2.42 3.54 -17.52
CA PHE A 94 3.76 4.07 -17.82
C PHE A 94 4.76 3.64 -16.74
N PRO A 95 5.98 3.21 -17.13
CA PRO A 95 7.01 2.89 -16.17
C PRO A 95 7.54 4.16 -15.48
N VAL A 96 7.75 4.06 -14.18
CA VAL A 96 8.51 5.03 -13.37
C VAL A 96 9.97 4.60 -13.28
N LEU A 97 10.21 3.32 -12.97
CA LEU A 97 11.53 2.71 -12.93
C LEU A 97 11.39 1.20 -13.12
N GLU A 98 12.20 0.60 -13.99
CA GLU A 98 12.19 -0.85 -14.25
C GLU A 98 13.55 -1.46 -13.94
N ASN A 99 13.57 -2.62 -13.29
CA ASN A 99 14.82 -3.27 -12.88
C ASN A 99 15.68 -3.76 -14.05
N LYS A 100 15.10 -3.98 -15.23
CA LYS A 100 15.83 -4.32 -16.44
C LYS A 100 16.88 -3.27 -16.82
N ASP A 101 16.66 -2.00 -16.46
CA ASP A 101 17.50 -0.86 -16.82
C ASP A 101 18.73 -0.71 -15.90
N PHE A 102 18.77 -1.46 -14.78
CA PHE A 102 19.90 -1.46 -13.84
C PHE A 102 20.29 -2.89 -13.38
N GLY A 103 20.45 -3.79 -14.33
CA GLY A 103 21.01 -5.11 -14.10
C GLY A 103 20.11 -6.09 -13.36
N LYS A 104 18.79 -5.93 -13.46
CA LYS A 104 17.76 -6.77 -12.82
C LYS A 104 17.89 -6.84 -11.29
N GLN A 105 18.39 -5.78 -10.67
CA GLN A 105 18.46 -5.69 -9.22
C GLN A 105 17.06 -5.51 -8.62
N CYS A 106 16.88 -5.80 -7.35
CA CYS A 106 15.59 -5.72 -6.72
C CYS A 106 15.13 -4.26 -6.57
N LEU A 107 13.94 -3.99 -7.09
CA LEU A 107 13.22 -2.75 -6.91
C LEU A 107 12.13 -2.99 -5.88
N ASN A 108 12.28 -2.41 -4.69
CA ASN A 108 11.43 -2.74 -3.56
C ASN A 108 10.35 -1.68 -3.32
N CYS A 109 10.31 -1.10 -2.13
CA CYS A 109 9.25 -0.18 -1.74
C CYS A 109 9.36 1.17 -2.45
N HIS A 110 8.22 1.80 -2.68
CA HIS A 110 8.10 3.22 -2.96
C HIS A 110 7.11 3.80 -1.96
N THR A 111 7.16 5.08 -1.69
CA THR A 111 6.14 5.81 -0.94
C THR A 111 6.23 7.30 -1.19
N PHE A 112 5.13 8.01 -0.93
CA PHE A 112 4.94 9.43 -1.20
C PHE A 112 4.55 10.16 0.07
N ASN A 113 5.17 11.31 0.33
CA ASN A 113 4.70 12.21 1.39
C ASN A 113 3.46 12.97 0.90
N HIS A 114 2.38 12.93 1.67
CA HIS A 114 1.10 13.59 1.35
C HIS A 114 0.57 13.29 -0.07
N ASN A 115 0.81 12.08 -0.59
CA ASN A 115 0.45 11.67 -1.96
C ASN A 115 1.10 12.55 -3.05
N SER A 116 2.24 13.19 -2.76
CA SER A 116 2.93 14.10 -3.68
C SER A 116 4.10 13.40 -4.40
N PRO A 117 4.18 13.43 -5.74
CA PRO A 117 5.32 12.90 -6.49
C PRO A 117 6.59 13.74 -6.33
N ASP A 118 6.50 14.97 -5.78
CA ASP A 118 7.63 15.84 -5.51
C ASP A 118 8.37 15.48 -4.21
N GLU A 119 7.70 14.72 -3.34
CA GLU A 119 8.26 14.15 -2.12
C GLU A 119 8.03 12.64 -2.10
N MET A 120 8.96 11.92 -2.69
CA MET A 120 8.86 10.47 -2.86
C MET A 120 10.18 9.78 -2.59
N MET A 121 10.09 8.48 -2.34
CA MET A 121 11.25 7.61 -2.31
C MET A 121 11.01 6.31 -3.04
N ILE A 122 12.13 5.72 -3.52
CA ILE A 122 12.20 4.39 -4.12
C ILE A 122 13.39 3.67 -3.52
N HIS A 123 13.17 2.44 -3.04
CA HIS A 123 14.20 1.61 -2.44
C HIS A 123 14.71 0.58 -3.45
N VAL A 124 16.01 0.58 -3.71
CA VAL A 124 16.71 -0.37 -4.58
C VAL A 124 17.61 -1.24 -3.73
N ARG A 125 17.63 -2.56 -3.98
CA ARG A 125 18.51 -3.54 -3.34
C ARG A 125 19.43 -4.18 -4.36
N GLY A 126 20.63 -4.54 -3.95
CA GLY A 126 21.64 -5.18 -4.77
C GLY A 126 22.94 -4.39 -4.81
N LYS A 127 23.72 -4.55 -5.86
CA LYS A 127 25.04 -3.93 -6.02
C LYS A 127 24.97 -2.39 -5.98
N ASP A 128 23.96 -1.82 -6.65
CA ASP A 128 23.71 -0.38 -6.69
C ASP A 128 22.61 0.02 -5.69
N GLY A 129 22.49 -0.73 -4.59
CA GLY A 129 21.45 -0.55 -3.59
C GLY A 129 21.52 0.79 -2.87
N GLY A 130 20.37 1.26 -2.43
CA GLY A 130 20.16 2.52 -1.72
C GLY A 130 18.71 2.98 -1.83
N THR A 131 18.39 4.05 -1.15
CA THR A 131 17.08 4.69 -1.24
C THR A 131 17.21 5.98 -2.04
N LEU A 132 16.52 6.06 -3.18
CA LEU A 132 16.35 7.28 -3.94
C LEU A 132 15.33 8.14 -3.21
N ILE A 133 15.69 9.37 -2.87
CA ILE A 133 14.82 10.32 -2.18
C ILE A 133 14.70 11.57 -3.05
N ARG A 134 13.46 11.88 -3.47
CA ARG A 134 13.12 13.16 -4.09
C ARG A 134 12.49 14.05 -3.05
N ARG A 135 13.01 15.27 -2.90
CA ARG A 135 12.51 16.27 -1.96
C ARG A 135 12.97 17.67 -2.38
N ASN A 136 12.08 18.66 -2.30
CA ASN A 136 12.41 20.07 -2.58
C ASN A 136 13.13 20.27 -3.93
N GLY A 137 12.72 19.54 -4.98
CA GLY A 137 13.33 19.61 -6.31
C GLY A 137 14.72 18.94 -6.41
N THR A 138 15.23 18.34 -5.34
CA THR A 138 16.48 17.56 -5.35
C THR A 138 16.20 16.07 -5.40
N LEU A 139 17.14 15.32 -5.94
CA LEU A 139 17.12 13.86 -5.97
C LEU A 139 18.46 13.34 -5.49
N GLU A 140 18.46 12.56 -4.44
CA GLU A 140 19.66 11.97 -3.85
C GLU A 140 19.49 10.46 -3.63
N LYS A 141 20.61 9.75 -3.47
CA LYS A 141 20.63 8.35 -3.11
C LYS A 141 21.31 8.17 -1.75
N VAL A 142 20.57 7.59 -0.82
CA VAL A 142 20.98 7.40 0.57
C VAL A 142 21.24 5.92 0.83
N SER A 143 22.24 5.61 1.66
CA SER A 143 22.53 4.24 2.05
C SER A 143 21.34 3.62 2.76
N ALA A 144 20.92 2.44 2.29
CA ALA A 144 19.89 1.64 2.94
C ALA A 144 20.39 0.88 4.19
N SER A 145 21.69 0.90 4.44
CA SER A 145 22.30 0.24 5.61
C SER A 145 23.08 1.30 6.42
N PRO A 146 22.45 1.87 7.45
CA PRO A 146 23.13 2.85 8.31
C PRO A 146 24.35 2.23 8.99
N GLN A 147 25.44 3.00 9.08
CA GLN A 147 26.62 2.56 9.84
C GLN A 147 26.25 2.36 11.31
N GLY A 148 26.57 1.20 11.86
CA GLY A 148 26.24 0.82 13.23
C GLY A 148 24.86 0.17 13.41
N ALA A 149 24.04 0.06 12.36
CA ALA A 149 22.83 -0.74 12.39
C ALA A 149 23.14 -2.22 12.10
N ALA A 150 22.39 -3.13 12.73
CA ALA A 150 22.55 -4.58 12.50
C ALA A 150 21.97 -4.99 11.14
N HIS A 151 20.89 -4.34 10.70
CA HIS A 151 20.14 -4.70 9.50
C HIS A 151 19.85 -3.50 8.60
N GLY A 152 19.54 -3.76 7.34
CA GLY A 152 19.21 -2.71 6.37
C GLY A 152 17.79 -2.17 6.54
N SER A 153 17.59 -0.93 6.10
CA SER A 153 16.31 -0.21 6.18
C SER A 153 15.30 -0.74 5.17
N THR A 154 14.06 -0.93 5.62
CA THR A 154 12.90 -1.37 4.82
C THR A 154 11.62 -0.63 5.28
N TYR A 155 10.50 -0.87 4.64
CA TYR A 155 9.15 -0.39 5.01
C TYR A 155 9.11 1.07 5.44
N PRO A 156 9.47 1.99 4.54
CA PRO A 156 9.56 3.41 4.86
C PRO A 156 8.19 4.04 5.11
N ALA A 157 8.18 5.06 5.98
CA ALA A 157 7.04 5.94 6.19
C ALA A 157 7.52 7.39 6.33
N TRP A 158 7.04 8.27 5.45
CA TRP A 158 7.32 9.68 5.51
C TRP A 158 6.68 10.33 6.73
N HIS A 159 7.47 11.10 7.47
CA HIS A 159 6.95 12.05 8.43
C HIS A 159 6.28 13.23 7.70
N PRO A 160 5.12 13.73 8.15
CA PRO A 160 4.37 14.76 7.44
C PRO A 160 5.17 16.06 7.19
N SER A 161 6.15 16.40 8.02
CA SER A 161 7.01 17.56 7.78
C SER A 161 7.99 17.41 6.60
N GLY A 162 8.13 16.19 6.02
CA GLY A 162 9.17 15.86 5.04
C GLY A 162 10.60 15.91 5.59
N LYS A 163 10.79 16.14 6.90
CA LYS A 163 12.11 16.20 7.55
C LYS A 163 12.62 14.84 7.98
N TYR A 164 11.72 13.89 8.23
CA TYR A 164 12.06 12.55 8.70
C TYR A 164 11.41 11.46 7.86
N ILE A 165 12.04 10.30 7.85
CA ILE A 165 11.49 9.06 7.28
C ILE A 165 11.71 7.94 8.30
N ALA A 166 10.64 7.34 8.80
CA ALA A 166 10.74 6.16 9.64
C ALA A 166 11.01 4.92 8.77
N TYR A 167 11.86 4.04 9.26
CA TYR A 167 12.18 2.75 8.64
C TYR A 167 12.06 1.63 9.65
N SER A 168 11.78 0.47 9.14
CA SER A 168 12.04 -0.79 9.81
C SER A 168 13.38 -1.34 9.33
N MET A 169 14.23 -1.80 10.26
CA MET A 169 15.53 -2.40 9.96
C MET A 169 15.44 -3.90 10.25
N ASN A 170 15.21 -4.69 9.18
CA ASN A 170 14.79 -6.07 9.32
C ASN A 170 15.80 -7.06 8.77
N GLU A 171 15.94 -8.19 9.47
CA GLU A 171 16.40 -9.44 8.88
C GLU A 171 15.18 -10.24 8.40
N ILE A 172 15.03 -10.35 7.08
CA ILE A 172 13.88 -10.98 6.44
C ILE A 172 14.28 -12.32 5.84
N GLN A 173 13.51 -13.36 6.13
CA GLN A 173 13.67 -14.67 5.49
C GLN A 173 12.42 -15.08 4.73
N GLN A 174 12.65 -15.64 3.54
CA GLN A 174 11.63 -16.26 2.71
C GLN A 174 11.67 -17.77 2.85
N PHE A 175 10.52 -18.39 3.03
CA PHE A 175 10.34 -19.82 3.11
C PHE A 175 9.45 -20.28 1.95
N PHE A 176 9.79 -21.41 1.35
CA PHE A 176 9.04 -21.99 0.25
C PHE A 176 8.52 -23.36 0.67
N HIS A 177 7.22 -23.55 0.57
CA HIS A 177 6.55 -24.77 0.94
C HIS A 177 6.13 -25.58 -0.30
N ALA A 178 6.54 -26.84 -0.37
CA ALA A 178 6.17 -27.73 -1.48
C ALA A 178 4.70 -28.20 -1.39
N ASN A 179 4.11 -28.14 -0.22
CA ASN A 179 2.75 -28.60 0.07
C ASN A 179 2.01 -27.58 0.94
N GLY A 180 0.67 -27.54 0.82
CA GLY A 180 -0.18 -26.67 1.63
C GLY A 180 -0.77 -25.49 0.85
N GLN A 181 -1.56 -24.66 1.55
CA GLN A 181 -2.24 -23.53 0.96
C GLN A 181 -1.37 -22.26 0.86
N LYS A 182 -0.23 -22.23 1.54
CA LYS A 182 0.72 -21.11 1.57
C LYS A 182 2.02 -21.52 0.89
N PRO A 183 2.16 -21.31 -0.44
CA PRO A 183 3.37 -21.72 -1.15
C PRO A 183 4.61 -20.92 -0.76
N ILE A 184 4.42 -19.70 -0.29
CA ILE A 184 5.46 -18.79 0.17
C ILE A 184 5.06 -18.25 1.54
N GLU A 185 6.04 -18.15 2.41
CA GLU A 185 5.94 -17.45 3.67
C GLU A 185 7.12 -16.52 3.84
N VAL A 186 6.90 -15.33 4.37
CA VAL A 186 7.94 -14.34 4.63
C VAL A 186 7.83 -13.93 6.08
N SER A 187 8.95 -13.97 6.79
CA SER A 187 8.99 -13.61 8.20
C SER A 187 10.18 -12.73 8.50
N ASP A 188 10.02 -11.83 9.46
CA ASP A 188 11.14 -11.17 10.10
C ASP A 188 11.76 -12.13 11.13
N LEU A 189 13.08 -12.21 11.14
CA LEU A 189 13.87 -12.89 12.19
C LEU A 189 14.41 -11.91 13.20
N ALA A 190 14.58 -10.64 12.80
CA ALA A 190 14.86 -9.48 13.64
C ALA A 190 14.24 -8.25 12.98
N ALA A 191 13.78 -7.31 13.78
CA ALA A 191 13.22 -6.06 13.28
C ALA A 191 13.31 -4.97 14.34
N ASP A 192 13.86 -3.83 13.95
CA ASP A 192 14.00 -2.63 14.77
C ASP A 192 13.48 -1.41 14.03
N LEU A 193 13.22 -0.30 14.72
CA LEU A 193 12.84 0.96 14.09
C LEU A 193 13.96 1.99 14.15
N GLY A 194 14.03 2.80 13.09
CA GLY A 194 14.85 4.01 13.03
C GLY A 194 14.16 5.13 12.29
N VAL A 195 14.45 6.35 12.67
CA VAL A 195 13.92 7.56 12.04
C VAL A 195 15.07 8.33 11.40
N TYR A 196 15.11 8.34 10.08
CA TYR A 196 16.12 9.04 9.30
C TYR A 196 15.83 10.54 9.24
N ASP A 197 16.77 11.35 9.74
CA ASP A 197 16.79 12.81 9.53
C ASP A 197 17.40 13.11 8.16
N VAL A 198 16.60 13.60 7.23
CA VAL A 198 17.02 13.84 5.83
C VAL A 198 17.94 15.04 5.68
N VAL A 199 18.08 15.89 6.71
CA VAL A 199 18.97 17.06 6.72
C VAL A 199 20.33 16.73 7.32
N ARG A 200 20.33 15.96 8.42
CA ARG A 200 21.55 15.59 9.14
C ARG A 200 22.18 14.29 8.63
N HIS A 201 21.45 13.52 7.83
CA HIS A 201 21.84 12.18 7.37
C HIS A 201 22.13 11.22 8.54
N GLU A 202 21.37 11.35 9.62
CA GLU A 202 21.45 10.52 10.82
C GLU A 202 20.20 9.60 10.90
N MET A 203 20.41 8.35 11.30
CA MET A 203 19.34 7.41 11.65
C MET A 203 19.15 7.43 13.15
N LEU A 204 18.12 8.09 13.63
CA LEU A 204 17.78 8.22 15.06
C LEU A 204 17.03 6.96 15.53
N THR A 205 17.38 6.47 16.70
CA THR A 205 16.66 5.37 17.35
C THR A 205 16.74 5.49 18.88
N ASP A 206 15.96 4.68 19.58
CA ASP A 206 15.90 4.59 21.05
C ASP A 206 15.89 3.14 21.51
N SER A 207 16.31 2.87 22.73
CA SER A 207 16.33 1.52 23.34
C SER A 207 14.96 0.87 23.44
N LEU A 208 13.87 1.65 23.40
CA LEU A 208 12.50 1.13 23.41
C LEU A 208 12.09 0.47 22.09
N ILE A 209 12.70 0.89 20.97
CA ILE A 209 12.34 0.48 19.61
C ILE A 209 13.51 -0.11 18.81
N TYR A 210 14.63 -0.37 19.49
CA TYR A 210 15.86 -0.92 18.91
C TYR A 210 16.59 -1.81 19.91
N GLY A 211 16.58 -3.13 19.72
CA GLY A 211 17.31 -4.11 20.54
C GLY A 211 16.70 -5.50 20.46
N ASP A 212 17.36 -6.44 21.12
CA ASP A 212 17.07 -7.87 21.01
C ASP A 212 15.79 -8.34 21.74
N GLY A 213 15.08 -7.44 22.44
CA GLY A 213 13.95 -7.81 23.31
C GLY A 213 12.62 -7.99 22.62
N ALA A 214 12.43 -7.40 21.44
CA ALA A 214 11.21 -7.43 20.67
C ALA A 214 11.52 -7.18 19.17
N MET A 215 10.50 -7.29 18.33
CA MET A 215 10.58 -6.94 16.91
C MET A 215 9.59 -5.81 16.63
N GLU A 216 10.08 -4.68 16.12
CA GLU A 216 9.29 -3.52 15.72
C GLU A 216 9.36 -3.32 14.20
N THR A 217 8.20 -3.24 13.55
CA THR A 217 8.12 -3.16 12.08
C THR A 217 6.93 -2.33 11.60
N PHE A 218 6.91 -2.00 10.31
CA PHE A 218 5.85 -1.25 9.63
C PHE A 218 5.48 0.08 10.30
N PRO A 219 6.40 1.04 10.34
CA PRO A 219 6.13 2.35 10.93
C PRO A 219 5.07 3.12 10.14
N ALA A 220 4.29 3.95 10.84
CA ALA A 220 3.35 4.91 10.28
C ALA A 220 3.25 6.14 11.19
N TRP A 221 3.13 7.33 10.60
CA TRP A 221 3.04 8.58 11.36
C TRP A 221 1.60 9.06 11.55
N SER A 222 1.35 9.70 12.68
CA SER A 222 0.18 10.58 12.82
C SER A 222 0.30 11.77 11.85
N PRO A 223 -0.82 12.38 11.39
CA PRO A 223 -0.76 13.53 10.49
C PRO A 223 -0.09 14.78 11.07
N ASP A 224 -0.02 14.90 12.40
CA ASP A 224 0.73 15.96 13.10
C ASP A 224 2.20 15.61 13.33
N GLY A 225 2.61 14.38 13.01
CA GLY A 225 3.97 13.88 13.16
C GLY A 225 4.44 13.64 14.59
N ARG A 226 3.54 13.70 15.58
CA ARG A 226 3.90 13.57 17.00
C ARG A 226 3.80 12.16 17.55
N THR A 227 3.24 11.24 16.77
CA THR A 227 3.11 9.83 17.16
C THR A 227 3.60 8.94 16.04
N LEU A 228 4.47 8.00 16.37
CA LEU A 228 4.91 6.92 15.49
C LEU A 228 4.15 5.66 15.89
N TYR A 229 3.31 5.15 14.99
CA TYR A 229 2.63 3.87 15.10
C TYR A 229 3.46 2.77 14.46
N PHE A 230 3.39 1.56 14.99
CA PHE A 230 4.13 0.40 14.45
C PHE A 230 3.55 -0.92 14.94
N CYS A 231 3.98 -2.01 14.32
CA CYS A 231 3.66 -3.36 14.76
C CYS A 231 4.79 -3.87 15.64
N ARG A 232 4.47 -4.44 16.81
CA ARG A 232 5.44 -4.97 17.78
C ARG A 232 5.14 -6.41 18.13
N GLY A 233 6.13 -7.28 17.94
CA GLY A 233 6.07 -8.70 18.30
C GLY A 233 7.17 -9.09 19.28
N ASN A 234 7.07 -10.27 19.85
CA ASN A 234 8.16 -10.84 20.63
C ASN A 234 9.37 -11.15 19.74
N ALA A 235 10.57 -11.08 20.31
CA ALA A 235 11.78 -11.49 19.62
C ALA A 235 11.67 -12.91 19.07
N TYR A 236 12.16 -13.12 17.84
CA TYR A 236 12.22 -14.45 17.27
C TYR A 236 13.30 -15.27 17.95
N HIS A 237 12.95 -16.48 18.34
CA HIS A 237 13.91 -17.46 18.87
C HIS A 237 14.18 -18.52 17.81
N GLN A 238 15.45 -18.78 17.52
CA GLN A 238 15.85 -19.78 16.52
C GLN A 238 15.17 -21.14 16.80
N GLY A 239 14.45 -21.64 15.78
CA GLY A 239 13.68 -22.88 15.86
C GLY A 239 12.23 -22.70 16.35
N ALA A 240 11.80 -21.49 16.69
CA ALA A 240 10.38 -21.22 16.92
C ALA A 240 9.57 -21.42 15.63
N ALA A 241 8.36 -21.94 15.78
CA ALA A 241 7.45 -22.09 14.66
C ALA A 241 7.02 -20.70 14.15
N LEU A 242 7.02 -20.49 12.84
CA LEU A 242 6.66 -19.18 12.24
C LEU A 242 5.23 -18.77 12.57
N ASP A 243 4.31 -19.73 12.70
CA ASP A 243 2.92 -19.50 13.09
C ASP A 243 2.73 -19.12 14.57
N SER A 244 3.82 -19.10 15.35
CA SER A 244 3.83 -18.55 16.71
C SER A 244 4.10 -17.05 16.77
N LEU A 245 4.64 -16.45 15.67
CA LEU A 245 4.96 -15.04 15.62
C LEU A 245 3.68 -14.20 15.46
N ARG A 246 3.47 -13.29 16.40
CA ARG A 246 2.33 -12.36 16.37
C ARG A 246 2.76 -10.98 16.75
N TYR A 247 2.12 -10.02 16.12
CA TYR A 247 2.40 -8.59 16.29
C TYR A 247 1.16 -7.86 16.81
N ASP A 248 1.39 -6.97 17.74
CA ASP A 248 0.43 -6.03 18.30
C ASP A 248 0.59 -4.67 17.66
N LEU A 249 -0.45 -3.84 17.68
CA LEU A 249 -0.40 -2.46 17.21
C LEU A 249 0.00 -1.55 18.36
N CYS A 250 1.13 -0.88 18.23
CA CYS A 250 1.71 -0.02 19.26
C CYS A 250 2.01 1.38 18.75
N SER A 251 2.36 2.28 19.64
CA SER A 251 2.82 3.63 19.33
C SER A 251 3.86 4.13 20.33
N ILE A 252 4.65 5.10 19.89
CA ILE A 252 5.56 5.89 20.71
C ILE A 252 5.42 7.36 20.32
N ASP A 253 5.52 8.26 21.29
CA ASP A 253 5.54 9.69 21.03
C ASP A 253 6.86 10.10 20.37
N PHE A 254 6.81 11.15 19.57
CA PHE A 254 7.97 11.71 18.88
C PHE A 254 7.88 13.24 18.87
N ASP A 255 8.97 13.88 19.23
CA ASP A 255 9.09 15.35 19.12
C ASP A 255 9.81 15.72 17.81
N PRO A 256 9.11 16.22 16.79
CA PRO A 256 9.69 16.55 15.50
C PRO A 256 10.65 17.75 15.53
N GLU A 257 10.63 18.58 16.58
CA GLU A 257 11.55 19.71 16.73
C GLU A 257 12.92 19.25 17.18
N THR A 258 12.96 18.32 18.13
CA THR A 258 14.21 17.81 18.71
C THR A 258 14.66 16.49 18.10
N GLY A 259 13.75 15.74 17.47
CA GLY A 259 13.96 14.38 16.95
C GLY A 259 14.00 13.33 18.07
N ARG A 260 13.42 13.60 19.24
CA ARG A 260 13.44 12.68 20.39
C ARG A 260 12.18 11.82 20.47
N PHE A 261 12.38 10.60 20.91
CA PHE A 261 11.30 9.67 21.23
C PHE A 261 10.77 9.90 22.64
N GLY A 262 9.50 9.52 22.87
CA GLY A 262 8.90 9.47 24.20
C GLY A 262 9.50 8.34 25.05
N ASP A 263 9.14 8.32 26.32
CA ASP A 263 9.70 7.45 27.35
C ASP A 263 8.97 6.11 27.53
N ARG A 264 7.92 5.86 26.72
CA ARG A 264 7.13 4.63 26.80
C ARG A 264 6.49 4.24 25.45
N ILE A 265 6.28 2.93 25.30
CA ILE A 265 5.45 2.37 24.23
C ILE A 265 4.03 2.20 24.76
N ASN A 266 3.06 2.65 23.97
CA ASN A 266 1.63 2.41 24.25
C ASN A 266 1.13 1.31 23.33
N CYS A 267 0.51 0.25 23.86
CA CYS A 267 -0.14 -0.77 23.06
C CYS A 267 -1.60 -0.37 22.82
N LEU A 268 -1.98 -0.18 21.57
CA LEU A 268 -3.31 0.26 21.14
C LEU A 268 -4.24 -0.94 20.89
N TYR A 269 -3.68 -2.05 20.42
CA TYR A 269 -4.42 -3.27 20.16
C TYR A 269 -3.53 -4.50 20.35
N GLU A 270 -3.83 -5.28 21.41
CA GLU A 270 -3.19 -6.56 21.73
C GLU A 270 -3.81 -7.68 20.90
N ALA A 271 -3.43 -7.77 19.62
CA ALA A 271 -3.92 -8.79 18.70
C ALA A 271 -3.38 -10.17 19.06
N SER A 272 -2.13 -10.24 19.55
CA SER A 272 -1.48 -11.48 19.98
C SER A 272 -2.24 -12.19 21.09
N ALA A 273 -2.80 -11.46 22.05
CA ALA A 273 -3.65 -12.00 23.12
C ALA A 273 -4.94 -12.65 22.59
N LYS A 274 -5.36 -12.30 21.37
CA LYS A 274 -6.52 -12.86 20.66
C LYS A 274 -6.14 -13.93 19.64
N GLY A 275 -4.87 -14.37 19.61
CA GLY A 275 -4.35 -15.31 18.63
C GLY A 275 -4.28 -14.74 17.21
N LYS A 276 -4.18 -13.40 17.09
CA LYS A 276 -4.10 -12.67 15.82
C LYS A 276 -2.79 -11.86 15.72
N SER A 277 -2.50 -11.37 14.54
CA SER A 277 -1.32 -10.57 14.22
C SER A 277 -1.71 -9.38 13.36
N VAL A 278 -1.06 -8.24 13.54
CA VAL A 278 -1.32 -7.02 12.76
C VAL A 278 -0.15 -6.64 11.88
N SER A 279 -0.45 -5.96 10.77
CA SER A 279 0.57 -5.43 9.85
C SER A 279 0.07 -4.20 9.11
N PHE A 280 1.00 -3.43 8.54
CA PHE A 280 0.74 -2.29 7.66
C PHE A 280 -0.21 -1.24 8.23
N PRO A 281 0.03 -0.65 9.40
CA PRO A 281 -0.78 0.47 9.88
C PRO A 281 -0.68 1.66 8.94
N ARG A 282 -1.82 2.34 8.68
CA ARG A 282 -1.91 3.56 7.87
C ARG A 282 -2.93 4.49 8.48
N VAL A 283 -2.47 5.63 8.99
CA VAL A 283 -3.35 6.63 9.59
C VAL A 283 -4.10 7.41 8.50
N SER A 284 -5.39 7.65 8.70
CA SER A 284 -6.17 8.49 7.78
C SER A 284 -5.65 9.94 7.82
N PRO A 285 -5.75 10.70 6.71
CA PRO A 285 -5.23 12.08 6.65
C PRO A 285 -5.82 13.03 7.70
N ASP A 286 -7.02 12.74 8.21
CA ASP A 286 -7.68 13.52 9.27
C ASP A 286 -7.27 13.08 10.70
N GLY A 287 -6.45 12.04 10.83
CA GLY A 287 -5.96 11.52 12.10
C GLY A 287 -7.00 10.80 12.96
N ARG A 288 -8.19 10.51 12.43
CA ARG A 288 -9.27 9.88 13.21
C ARG A 288 -9.21 8.37 13.24
N TYR A 289 -8.70 7.79 12.17
CA TYR A 289 -8.69 6.34 11.96
C TYR A 289 -7.30 5.83 11.60
N LEU A 290 -7.04 4.59 11.98
CA LEU A 290 -5.88 3.83 11.54
C LEU A 290 -6.37 2.54 10.89
N LEU A 291 -6.12 2.42 9.58
CA LEU A 291 -6.41 1.22 8.80
C LEU A 291 -5.21 0.27 8.91
N PHE A 292 -5.46 -1.01 9.17
CA PHE A 292 -4.41 -2.04 9.30
C PHE A 292 -4.89 -3.40 8.77
N THR A 293 -3.96 -4.29 8.50
CA THR A 293 -4.27 -5.68 8.14
C THR A 293 -4.16 -6.57 9.37
N GLN A 294 -5.09 -7.51 9.54
CA GLN A 294 -5.03 -8.55 10.56
C GLN A 294 -4.99 -9.92 9.90
N SER A 295 -4.11 -10.79 10.38
CA SER A 295 -3.94 -12.20 10.00
C SER A 295 -3.93 -13.10 11.25
N ASP A 296 -3.79 -14.40 11.08
CA ASP A 296 -3.68 -15.34 12.20
C ASP A 296 -2.30 -15.28 12.86
N TYR A 297 -1.25 -15.02 12.09
CA TYR A 297 0.12 -14.87 12.56
C TYR A 297 0.99 -14.11 11.54
N GLY A 298 2.24 -13.86 11.89
CA GLY A 298 3.22 -13.21 11.02
C GLY A 298 2.91 -11.75 10.72
N ASN A 299 3.65 -11.18 9.80
CA ASN A 299 3.53 -9.76 9.42
C ASN A 299 3.46 -9.52 7.92
N PHE A 300 3.71 -10.55 7.10
CA PHE A 300 3.71 -10.40 5.64
C PHE A 300 2.39 -10.87 5.02
N SER A 301 1.34 -10.14 5.35
CA SER A 301 -0.07 -10.47 5.15
C SER A 301 -0.49 -10.82 3.72
N ILE A 302 0.26 -10.40 2.69
CA ILE A 302 -0.05 -10.73 1.28
C ILE A 302 0.04 -12.24 0.96
N TRP A 303 0.69 -13.02 1.84
CA TRP A 303 0.80 -14.48 1.72
C TRP A 303 -0.13 -15.23 2.67
N HIS A 304 -0.99 -14.51 3.41
CA HIS A 304 -1.94 -15.05 4.36
C HIS A 304 -3.36 -14.94 3.83
N PRO A 305 -3.99 -16.00 3.31
CA PRO A 305 -5.35 -15.96 2.73
C PRO A 305 -6.40 -15.38 3.69
N GLU A 306 -6.21 -15.56 4.99
CA GLU A 306 -7.08 -15.08 6.05
C GLU A 306 -6.90 -13.59 6.38
N SER A 307 -6.00 -12.89 5.69
CA SER A 307 -5.72 -11.47 5.95
C SER A 307 -6.87 -10.57 5.50
N ASN A 308 -7.35 -9.75 6.42
CA ASN A 308 -8.43 -8.79 6.23
C ASN A 308 -8.06 -7.39 6.74
N LEU A 309 -8.73 -6.37 6.21
CA LEU A 309 -8.58 -4.99 6.64
C LEU A 309 -9.47 -4.70 7.87
N TYR A 310 -8.89 -4.00 8.83
CA TYR A 310 -9.56 -3.53 10.05
C TYR A 310 -9.28 -2.05 10.26
N LEU A 311 -10.21 -1.38 10.94
CA LEU A 311 -10.12 0.04 11.21
C LEU A 311 -10.12 0.27 12.72
N LEU A 312 -9.10 0.95 13.24
CA LEU A 312 -9.03 1.44 14.61
C LEU A 312 -9.49 2.90 14.64
N GLU A 313 -10.48 3.23 15.44
CA GLU A 313 -10.85 4.60 15.77
C GLU A 313 -9.93 5.12 16.90
N LEU A 314 -9.03 6.05 16.55
CA LEU A 314 -7.95 6.47 17.46
C LEU A 314 -8.44 7.19 18.72
N ALA A 315 -9.61 7.86 18.66
CA ALA A 315 -10.14 8.60 19.79
C ALA A 315 -10.61 7.72 20.96
N ASN A 316 -11.05 6.49 20.69
CA ASN A 316 -11.66 5.61 21.69
C ASN A 316 -11.13 4.18 21.70
N GLY A 317 -10.19 3.86 20.79
CA GLY A 317 -9.59 2.51 20.69
C GLY A 317 -10.52 1.43 20.10
N LYS A 318 -11.67 1.83 19.53
CA LYS A 318 -12.62 0.86 18.98
C LYS A 318 -12.12 0.28 17.66
N ILE A 319 -12.14 -1.05 17.55
CA ILE A 319 -11.82 -1.77 16.31
C ILE A 319 -13.11 -2.07 15.55
N HIS A 320 -13.10 -1.78 14.27
CA HIS A 320 -14.20 -2.05 13.34
C HIS A 320 -13.74 -3.05 12.28
N GLU A 321 -14.54 -4.04 12.03
CA GLU A 321 -14.43 -4.87 10.82
C GLU A 321 -14.98 -4.10 9.63
N LEU A 322 -14.49 -4.43 8.43
CA LEU A 322 -14.93 -3.85 7.17
C LEU A 322 -15.60 -4.92 6.28
N PRO A 323 -16.77 -5.44 6.66
CA PRO A 323 -17.38 -6.59 5.96
C PRO A 323 -17.78 -6.28 4.51
N SER A 324 -18.02 -5.03 4.17
CA SER A 324 -18.26 -4.60 2.78
C SER A 324 -17.01 -4.65 1.92
N VAL A 325 -15.82 -4.50 2.55
CA VAL A 325 -14.51 -4.41 1.88
C VAL A 325 -13.84 -5.77 1.81
N ASN A 326 -13.83 -6.51 2.92
CA ASN A 326 -13.11 -7.76 3.08
C ASN A 326 -13.69 -8.89 2.24
N SER A 327 -12.83 -9.82 1.85
CA SER A 327 -13.16 -10.98 1.01
C SER A 327 -12.82 -12.30 1.71
N LYS A 328 -12.90 -13.40 0.97
CA LYS A 328 -12.50 -14.73 1.46
C LYS A 328 -11.01 -15.02 1.29
N ASP A 329 -10.28 -14.11 0.66
CA ASP A 329 -8.87 -14.23 0.35
C ASP A 329 -8.17 -12.93 0.71
N VAL A 330 -6.87 -12.88 0.61
CA VAL A 330 -6.01 -11.76 1.03
C VAL A 330 -6.58 -10.39 0.66
N ASP A 331 -6.70 -9.52 1.66
CA ASP A 331 -6.90 -8.08 1.53
C ASP A 331 -5.80 -7.37 2.34
N SER A 332 -4.89 -6.64 1.66
CA SER A 332 -3.67 -6.11 2.26
C SER A 332 -3.09 -4.91 1.49
N PHE A 333 -1.94 -4.39 1.92
CA PHE A 333 -1.19 -3.30 1.26
C PHE A 333 -2.05 -2.10 0.90
N HIS A 334 -2.82 -1.63 1.86
CA HIS A 334 -3.73 -0.51 1.73
C HIS A 334 -3.02 0.84 1.91
N THR A 335 -3.52 1.85 1.19
CA THR A 335 -3.10 3.25 1.35
C THR A 335 -4.29 4.20 1.16
N TRP A 336 -4.24 5.32 1.86
CA TRP A 336 -5.27 6.35 1.77
C TRP A 336 -5.03 7.28 0.58
N SER A 337 -6.14 7.80 0.00
CA SER A 337 -6.10 8.99 -0.83
C SER A 337 -5.77 10.22 0.02
N SER A 338 -5.31 11.29 -0.63
CA SER A 338 -5.01 12.54 0.07
C SER A 338 -6.25 13.19 0.71
N SER A 339 -7.43 12.89 0.21
CA SER A 339 -8.71 13.35 0.78
C SER A 339 -9.17 12.55 2.00
N GLY A 340 -8.58 11.37 2.25
CA GLY A 340 -9.07 10.43 3.26
C GLY A 340 -10.45 9.84 2.99
N LYS A 341 -11.01 10.11 1.80
CA LYS A 341 -12.34 9.63 1.37
C LYS A 341 -12.28 8.37 0.52
N TRP A 342 -11.08 7.96 0.13
CA TRP A 342 -10.82 6.77 -0.62
C TRP A 342 -9.59 6.06 -0.06
N PHE A 343 -9.56 4.74 -0.23
CA PHE A 343 -8.34 3.98 -0.09
C PHE A 343 -8.25 2.93 -1.19
N VAL A 344 -7.03 2.58 -1.53
CA VAL A 344 -6.70 1.49 -2.47
C VAL A 344 -5.97 0.40 -1.71
N PHE A 345 -6.18 -0.85 -2.10
CA PHE A 345 -5.52 -2.00 -1.49
C PHE A 345 -5.32 -3.13 -2.48
N SER A 346 -4.39 -4.03 -2.18
CA SER A 346 -4.14 -5.24 -2.96
C SER A 346 -5.00 -6.39 -2.44
N SER A 347 -5.71 -7.08 -3.34
CA SER A 347 -6.54 -8.23 -2.99
C SER A 347 -6.34 -9.38 -3.97
N LYS A 348 -6.36 -10.60 -3.45
CA LYS A 348 -6.31 -11.84 -4.24
C LYS A 348 -7.69 -12.47 -4.46
N ARG A 349 -8.76 -11.77 -4.15
CA ARG A 349 -10.17 -12.26 -4.16
C ARG A 349 -10.66 -12.84 -5.49
N LEU A 350 -9.98 -12.59 -6.61
CA LEU A 350 -10.40 -13.10 -7.92
C LEU A 350 -10.03 -14.57 -8.12
N ASP A 351 -8.82 -14.96 -7.69
CA ASP A 351 -8.23 -16.26 -8.03
C ASP A 351 -7.33 -16.88 -6.94
N GLY A 352 -7.11 -16.17 -5.83
CA GLY A 352 -6.23 -16.61 -4.75
C GLY A 352 -4.73 -16.53 -5.05
N LEU A 353 -4.35 -16.13 -6.27
CA LEU A 353 -2.97 -16.15 -6.76
C LEU A 353 -2.39 -14.76 -6.95
N TRP A 354 -3.10 -13.93 -7.73
CA TRP A 354 -2.61 -12.64 -8.19
C TRP A 354 -3.25 -11.50 -7.41
N ALA A 355 -2.44 -10.71 -6.73
CA ALA A 355 -2.94 -9.50 -6.09
C ALA A 355 -3.31 -8.45 -7.15
N ARG A 356 -4.51 -7.87 -7.00
CA ARG A 356 -5.07 -6.83 -7.87
C ARG A 356 -5.43 -5.60 -7.04
N PRO A 357 -5.34 -4.39 -7.61
CA PRO A 357 -5.73 -3.17 -6.89
C PRO A 357 -7.25 -3.02 -6.87
N PHE A 358 -7.78 -2.83 -5.67
CA PHE A 358 -9.18 -2.53 -5.42
C PHE A 358 -9.30 -1.18 -4.72
N PHE A 359 -10.36 -0.45 -5.02
CA PHE A 359 -10.67 0.86 -4.44
C PHE A 359 -11.95 0.79 -3.63
N ALA A 360 -11.96 1.43 -2.49
CA ALA A 360 -13.17 1.62 -1.69
C ALA A 360 -13.34 3.09 -1.32
N HIS A 361 -14.57 3.57 -1.42
CA HIS A 361 -14.96 4.86 -0.85
C HIS A 361 -15.13 4.72 0.66
N PHE A 362 -14.71 5.71 1.42
CA PHE A 362 -14.77 5.74 2.87
C PHE A 362 -15.50 6.97 3.37
N ASP A 363 -16.46 6.77 4.25
CA ASP A 363 -17.13 7.85 4.97
C ASP A 363 -16.51 8.02 6.37
N PRO A 364 -15.70 9.06 6.60
CA PRO A 364 -15.06 9.29 7.90
C PRO A 364 -16.05 9.70 9.00
N THR A 365 -17.29 10.05 8.65
CA THR A 365 -18.33 10.37 9.63
C THR A 365 -18.87 9.13 10.30
N THR A 366 -19.04 8.05 9.53
CA THR A 366 -19.60 6.78 10.02
C THR A 366 -18.54 5.71 10.25
N GLY A 367 -17.30 5.89 9.74
CA GLY A 367 -16.27 4.87 9.76
C GLY A 367 -16.56 3.68 8.83
N GLN A 368 -17.47 3.86 7.87
CA GLN A 368 -17.87 2.79 6.94
C GLN A 368 -17.22 2.97 5.57
N ALA A 369 -16.97 1.85 4.91
CA ALA A 369 -16.47 1.83 3.55
C ALA A 369 -17.48 1.14 2.60
N SER A 370 -17.48 1.58 1.35
CA SER A 370 -18.30 0.99 0.29
C SER A 370 -17.76 -0.39 -0.13
N LYS A 371 -18.59 -1.13 -0.88
CA LYS A 371 -18.11 -2.29 -1.61
C LYS A 371 -17.00 -1.88 -2.58
N PRO A 372 -15.83 -2.55 -2.56
CA PRO A 372 -14.71 -2.17 -3.41
C PRO A 372 -14.93 -2.57 -4.86
N PHE A 373 -14.29 -1.82 -5.76
CA PHE A 373 -14.23 -2.14 -7.18
C PHE A 373 -12.79 -2.32 -7.64
N LEU A 374 -12.61 -3.23 -8.60
CA LEU A 374 -11.32 -3.55 -9.22
C LEU A 374 -10.86 -2.40 -10.11
N LEU A 375 -9.54 -2.15 -10.19
CA LEU A 375 -8.95 -1.22 -11.15
C LEU A 375 -9.43 -1.56 -12.57
N PRO A 376 -10.22 -0.70 -13.24
CA PRO A 376 -10.79 -1.03 -14.54
C PRO A 376 -9.69 -1.15 -15.61
N GLN A 377 -9.87 -2.06 -16.54
CA GLN A 377 -9.00 -2.25 -17.69
C GLN A 377 -9.77 -2.03 -19.01
N LYS A 378 -9.04 -1.66 -20.07
CA LYS A 378 -9.64 -1.46 -21.40
C LYS A 378 -10.29 -2.74 -21.92
N ASP A 379 -9.63 -3.89 -21.71
CA ASP A 379 -10.17 -5.22 -21.96
C ASP A 379 -10.73 -5.80 -20.64
N PRO A 380 -12.02 -6.10 -20.54
CA PRO A 380 -12.60 -6.70 -19.32
C PRO A 380 -12.03 -8.08 -18.99
N HIS A 381 -11.43 -8.79 -19.97
CA HIS A 381 -10.77 -10.08 -19.79
C HIS A 381 -9.28 -9.97 -19.43
N PHE A 382 -8.75 -8.76 -19.30
CA PHE A 382 -7.33 -8.51 -19.04
C PHE A 382 -6.78 -9.34 -17.88
N TYR A 383 -7.49 -9.38 -16.76
CA TYR A 383 -7.03 -10.08 -15.56
C TYR A 383 -7.07 -11.61 -15.66
N GLU A 384 -7.76 -12.18 -16.65
CA GLU A 384 -7.79 -13.63 -16.88
C GLU A 384 -6.45 -14.19 -17.40
N THR A 385 -5.66 -13.32 -18.04
CA THR A 385 -4.36 -13.70 -18.65
C THR A 385 -3.17 -12.94 -18.08
N PHE A 386 -3.39 -11.94 -17.21
CA PHE A 386 -2.33 -11.12 -16.66
C PHE A 386 -1.66 -11.81 -15.47
N THR A 387 -0.41 -12.26 -15.66
CA THR A 387 0.34 -13.13 -14.73
C THR A 387 1.29 -12.39 -13.79
N ARG A 388 1.24 -11.05 -13.71
CA ARG A 388 1.97 -10.27 -12.72
C ARG A 388 1.05 -9.85 -11.58
N THR A 389 1.63 -9.62 -10.40
CA THR A 389 0.91 -9.16 -9.21
C THR A 389 1.15 -7.68 -8.97
N TYR A 390 0.12 -6.95 -8.58
CA TYR A 390 0.19 -5.56 -8.12
C TYR A 390 0.55 -5.53 -6.64
N ASN A 391 1.51 -4.69 -6.29
CA ASN A 391 2.01 -4.60 -4.93
C ASN A 391 2.14 -3.13 -4.53
N LEU A 392 1.83 -2.82 -3.26
CA LEU A 392 1.94 -1.48 -2.69
C LEU A 392 1.29 -0.39 -3.57
N PRO A 393 -0.01 -0.49 -3.91
CA PRO A 393 -0.66 0.55 -4.68
C PRO A 393 -0.78 1.83 -3.83
N GLU A 394 -0.39 2.98 -4.40
CA GLU A 394 -0.53 4.29 -3.75
C GLU A 394 -1.20 5.29 -4.69
N LEU A 395 -2.19 6.01 -4.17
CA LEU A 395 -2.85 7.11 -4.85
C LEU A 395 -1.95 8.35 -4.80
N VAL A 396 -1.81 9.08 -5.92
CA VAL A 396 -0.87 10.20 -6.06
C VAL A 396 -1.54 11.36 -6.79
N LYS A 397 -1.27 12.59 -6.34
CA LYS A 397 -1.89 13.84 -6.82
C LYS A 397 -1.52 14.24 -8.24
N ALA A 398 -0.34 13.79 -8.71
CA ALA A 398 0.18 14.12 -10.03
C ALA A 398 1.10 12.98 -10.53
N PRO A 399 1.46 12.95 -11.82
CA PRO A 399 2.35 11.92 -12.34
C PRO A 399 3.77 12.07 -11.78
N VAL A 400 4.43 10.95 -11.55
CA VAL A 400 5.88 10.94 -11.29
C VAL A 400 6.59 11.32 -12.58
N SER A 401 7.38 12.37 -12.55
CA SER A 401 8.19 12.87 -13.67
C SER A 401 9.66 12.46 -13.54
N ASP A 402 10.45 12.80 -14.57
CA ASP A 402 11.92 12.67 -14.57
C ASP A 402 12.46 11.26 -14.36
N GLN A 403 11.84 10.27 -15.02
CA GLN A 403 12.27 8.85 -14.99
C GLN A 403 13.75 8.68 -15.32
N LYS A 404 14.27 9.51 -16.26
CA LYS A 404 15.69 9.50 -16.60
C LYS A 404 16.59 9.90 -15.44
N ALA A 405 16.19 10.91 -14.67
CA ALA A 405 16.94 11.34 -13.48
C ALA A 405 16.88 10.28 -12.38
N LEU A 406 15.73 9.65 -12.17
CA LEU A 406 15.59 8.52 -11.23
C LEU A 406 16.56 7.40 -11.59
N LEU A 407 16.57 6.96 -12.87
CA LEU A 407 17.48 5.91 -13.33
C LEU A 407 18.96 6.31 -13.16
N GLN A 408 19.34 7.53 -13.50
CA GLN A 408 20.70 8.02 -13.31
C GLN A 408 21.13 8.01 -11.85
N THR A 409 20.19 8.34 -10.95
CA THR A 409 20.45 8.37 -9.50
C THR A 409 20.67 6.97 -8.92
N VAL A 410 20.12 5.90 -9.53
CA VAL A 410 20.45 4.51 -9.13
C VAL A 410 21.96 4.27 -9.17
N PHE A 411 22.68 4.85 -10.11
CA PHE A 411 24.13 4.67 -10.27
C PHE A 411 24.97 5.73 -9.55
N SER A 412 24.36 6.65 -8.83
CA SER A 412 25.09 7.65 -8.06
C SER A 412 25.69 7.07 -6.77
N THR A 413 26.63 7.78 -6.17
CA THR A 413 27.20 7.42 -4.87
C THR A 413 26.17 7.64 -3.77
N ASN A 414 26.08 6.71 -2.83
CA ASN A 414 25.23 6.84 -1.65
C ASN A 414 25.71 7.93 -0.70
N VAL A 415 24.79 8.73 -0.20
CA VAL A 415 25.00 9.48 1.04
C VAL A 415 25.02 8.47 2.19
N VAL A 416 26.08 8.51 2.99
CA VAL A 416 26.26 7.61 4.12
C VAL A 416 25.40 8.06 5.29
N THR A 417 24.71 7.12 5.92
CA THR A 417 23.93 7.36 7.14
C THR A 417 24.58 6.69 8.34
N THR A 418 24.44 7.29 9.51
CA THR A 418 25.00 6.77 10.76
C THR A 418 23.89 6.58 11.78
N LEU A 419 23.86 5.43 12.45
CA LEU A 419 22.92 5.14 13.52
C LEU A 419 23.28 5.95 14.77
N LYS A 420 22.28 6.61 15.35
CA LYS A 420 22.40 7.43 16.55
C LYS A 420 21.37 6.99 17.57
N LYS A 421 21.82 6.31 18.62
CA LYS A 421 20.98 5.93 19.77
C LYS A 421 20.82 7.13 20.71
N GLN A 422 19.58 7.35 21.15
CA GLN A 422 19.23 8.40 22.11
C GLN A 422 19.19 7.88 23.53
#